data_592c7f8dd7de929edfc7fe6223f05679
#
_entry.id   592c7f8dd7de929edfc7fe6223f05679
#
_cell.length_a   1.000
_cell.length_b   1.000
_cell.length_c   1.000
_cell.angle_alpha   90.00
_cell.angle_beta   90.00
_cell.angle_gamma   90.00
#
_symmetry.space_group_name_H-M   'P 1'
#
loop_
_entity.id
_entity.type
_entity.pdbx_description
1 polymer ?
#
loop_
_entity_poly.entity_id
_entity_poly.type
_entity_poly.pdbx_seq_one_letter_code
_entity_poly.pdbx_strand_id
1 'polypeptide(L)'
;HYPLRRQRQMCIRDRSSDCAAALRGLNKLWNLGLTMDELCEIGSQIGMDVPYCLRGGTAFANGRGEKIEALPTMPQCWIVLVKPRISVSTSTVFNDLAVDELHHPDIAGLRIAIENGDYTGMTQTVGNALESVTIARHPIVQQIKDRMLKYGADAALMSGSGPTVFALCEKKTRAQRIYNGLKGFCEEVYLVRTLK
;
A
#
# COMPACT_ATOMS: atom_id res chain seq x y z
N HIS A 1 5.11 -29.26 -14.22
CA HIS A 1 5.26 -29.17 -12.77
C HIS A 1 5.76 -27.79 -12.37
N TYR A 2 4.89 -26.91 -11.85
CA TYR A 2 5.28 -25.54 -11.49
C TYR A 2 4.95 -25.22 -10.01
N PRO A 3 5.77 -25.66 -9.02
CA PRO A 3 5.61 -25.21 -7.65
C PRO A 3 6.10 -23.77 -7.44
N LEU A 4 6.95 -23.24 -8.33
CA LEU A 4 7.60 -21.93 -8.17
C LEU A 4 6.69 -20.70 -8.41
N ARG A 5 5.55 -20.86 -9.09
CA ARG A 5 4.61 -19.76 -9.34
C ARG A 5 3.82 -19.37 -8.08
N ARG A 6 3.56 -20.32 -7.18
CA ARG A 6 2.80 -20.03 -5.92
C ARG A 6 3.59 -19.21 -4.90
N GLN A 7 4.92 -19.29 -4.89
CA GLN A 7 5.75 -18.51 -3.96
C GLN A 7 5.91 -17.04 -4.37
N ARG A 8 5.78 -16.71 -5.65
CA ARG A 8 5.81 -15.30 -6.13
C ARG A 8 4.56 -14.52 -5.78
N GLN A 9 3.45 -15.17 -5.51
CA GLN A 9 2.14 -14.55 -5.25
C GLN A 9 1.93 -14.14 -3.78
N MET A 10 2.85 -14.43 -2.87
CA MET A 10 2.66 -14.20 -1.43
C MET A 10 2.82 -12.73 -0.98
N CYS A 11 3.24 -11.81 -1.86
CA CYS A 11 3.73 -10.50 -1.42
C CYS A 11 2.93 -9.27 -1.88
N ILE A 12 1.83 -9.40 -2.63
CA ILE A 12 1.15 -8.24 -3.26
C ILE A 12 -0.38 -8.21 -3.06
N ARG A 13 -0.93 -8.75 -1.98
CA ARG A 13 -2.39 -8.79 -1.77
C ARG A 13 -3.21 -9.34 -2.97
N ASP A 14 -2.55 -10.00 -3.92
CA ASP A 14 -3.17 -10.61 -5.09
C ASP A 14 -4.27 -11.60 -4.69
N ARG A 15 -4.04 -12.38 -3.64
CA ARG A 15 -5.05 -13.31 -3.12
C ARG A 15 -6.32 -12.61 -2.68
N SER A 16 -6.21 -11.46 -2.02
CA SER A 16 -7.37 -10.71 -1.55
C SER A 16 -8.09 -10.02 -2.69
N SER A 17 -7.37 -9.50 -3.70
CA SER A 17 -7.97 -8.94 -4.91
C SER A 17 -8.61 -10.01 -5.80
N ASP A 18 -7.97 -11.19 -5.94
CA ASP A 18 -8.53 -12.33 -6.66
C ASP A 18 -9.79 -12.84 -5.98
N CYS A 19 -9.78 -12.94 -4.64
CA CYS A 19 -10.96 -13.30 -3.86
C CYS A 19 -12.10 -12.30 -4.05
N ALA A 20 -11.81 -11.01 -3.96
CA ALA A 20 -12.81 -9.96 -4.19
C ALA A 20 -13.40 -10.03 -5.61
N ALA A 21 -12.55 -10.27 -6.62
CA ALA A 21 -12.99 -10.44 -8.00
C ALA A 21 -13.88 -11.68 -8.16
N ALA A 22 -13.50 -12.80 -7.53
CA ALA A 22 -14.28 -14.03 -7.54
C ALA A 22 -15.65 -13.83 -6.86
N LEU A 23 -15.70 -13.21 -5.68
CA LEU A 23 -16.96 -12.92 -4.97
C LEU A 23 -17.90 -12.05 -5.81
N ARG A 24 -17.40 -10.97 -6.42
CA ARG A 24 -18.18 -10.13 -7.34
C ARG A 24 -18.66 -10.92 -8.57
N GLY A 25 -17.75 -11.72 -9.14
CA GLY A 25 -18.04 -12.53 -10.32
C GLY A 25 -19.12 -13.57 -10.04
N LEU A 26 -19.03 -14.31 -8.94
CA LEU A 26 -20.02 -15.32 -8.53
C LEU A 26 -21.38 -14.68 -8.17
N ASN A 27 -21.36 -13.56 -7.45
CA ASN A 27 -22.60 -12.81 -7.16
C ASN A 27 -23.36 -12.45 -8.44
N LYS A 28 -22.62 -11.95 -9.45
CA LYS A 28 -23.20 -11.60 -10.75
C LYS A 28 -23.61 -12.83 -11.57
N LEU A 29 -22.74 -13.84 -11.65
CA LEU A 29 -22.96 -15.03 -12.48
C LEU A 29 -24.18 -15.85 -12.02
N TRP A 30 -24.34 -15.98 -10.70
CA TRP A 30 -25.43 -16.75 -10.11
C TRP A 30 -26.64 -15.89 -9.72
N ASN A 31 -26.58 -14.60 -10.02
CA ASN A 31 -27.64 -13.63 -9.72
C ASN A 31 -28.11 -13.69 -8.25
N LEU A 32 -27.12 -13.73 -7.32
CA LEU A 32 -27.40 -13.91 -5.89
C LEU A 32 -28.02 -12.67 -5.24
N GLY A 33 -27.86 -11.49 -5.87
CA GLY A 33 -28.41 -10.23 -5.38
C GLY A 33 -27.76 -9.72 -4.08
N LEU A 34 -26.57 -10.22 -3.71
CA LEU A 34 -25.87 -9.79 -2.50
C LEU A 34 -25.42 -8.34 -2.63
N THR A 35 -25.65 -7.57 -1.57
CA THR A 35 -25.18 -6.20 -1.43
C THR A 35 -23.67 -6.15 -1.25
N MET A 36 -23.08 -4.96 -1.40
CA MET A 36 -21.63 -4.77 -1.15
C MET A 36 -21.27 -5.06 0.31
N ASP A 37 -22.15 -4.76 1.26
CA ASP A 37 -21.91 -5.02 2.69
C ASP A 37 -21.91 -6.51 2.99
N GLU A 38 -22.84 -7.28 2.45
CA GLU A 38 -22.86 -8.76 2.57
C GLU A 38 -21.64 -9.40 1.92
N LEU A 39 -21.20 -8.90 0.75
CA LEU A 39 -19.97 -9.36 0.12
C LEU A 39 -18.73 -9.05 0.99
N CYS A 40 -18.68 -7.88 1.62
CA CYS A 40 -17.60 -7.52 2.55
C CYS A 40 -17.62 -8.40 3.80
N GLU A 41 -18.78 -8.73 4.34
CA GLU A 41 -18.92 -9.65 5.48
C GLU A 41 -18.39 -11.04 5.14
N ILE A 42 -18.79 -11.61 4.02
CA ILE A 42 -18.27 -12.89 3.51
C ILE A 42 -16.75 -12.77 3.27
N GLY A 43 -16.32 -11.70 2.63
CA GLY A 43 -14.92 -11.45 2.33
C GLY A 43 -14.03 -11.36 3.56
N SER A 44 -14.53 -10.78 4.66
CA SER A 44 -13.80 -10.65 5.93
C SER A 44 -13.49 -11.99 6.58
N GLN A 45 -14.32 -13.01 6.38
CA GLN A 45 -14.11 -14.39 6.86
C GLN A 45 -13.00 -15.10 6.07
N ILE A 46 -12.71 -14.66 4.84
CA ILE A 46 -11.68 -15.24 3.97
C ILE A 46 -10.34 -14.54 4.17
N GLY A 47 -10.37 -13.20 4.31
CA GLY A 47 -9.17 -12.41 4.54
C GLY A 47 -9.46 -10.95 4.86
N MET A 48 -8.64 -10.36 5.75
CA MET A 48 -8.86 -9.01 6.27
C MET A 48 -8.77 -7.90 5.21
N ASP A 49 -8.01 -8.12 4.13
CA ASP A 49 -7.87 -7.15 3.04
C ASP A 49 -8.97 -7.29 1.97
N VAL A 50 -9.79 -8.36 2.00
CA VAL A 50 -10.83 -8.63 1.00
C VAL A 50 -11.92 -7.55 0.99
N PRO A 51 -12.42 -7.06 2.15
CA PRO A 51 -13.40 -5.97 2.18
C PRO A 51 -12.90 -4.71 1.48
N TYR A 52 -11.65 -4.34 1.69
CA TYR A 52 -11.04 -3.20 0.97
C TYR A 52 -10.96 -3.45 -0.54
N CYS A 53 -10.53 -4.63 -0.96
CA CYS A 53 -10.46 -5.01 -2.38
C CYS A 53 -11.85 -5.05 -3.05
N LEU A 54 -12.91 -5.33 -2.28
CA LEU A 54 -14.29 -5.26 -2.74
C LEU A 54 -14.76 -3.81 -2.94
N ARG A 55 -14.50 -2.92 -1.98
CA ARG A 55 -14.93 -1.53 -2.06
C ARG A 55 -14.07 -0.69 -2.99
N GLY A 56 -12.75 -0.83 -2.87
CA GLY A 56 -11.77 -0.01 -3.59
C GLY A 56 -11.75 1.45 -3.12
N GLY A 57 -11.14 2.32 -3.92
CA GLY A 57 -11.07 3.76 -3.64
C GLY A 57 -10.10 4.13 -2.52
N THR A 58 -10.30 5.32 -1.95
CA THR A 58 -9.59 5.76 -0.74
C THR A 58 -10.42 5.39 0.48
N ALA A 59 -9.81 4.74 1.45
CA ALA A 59 -10.53 4.28 2.63
C ALA A 59 -9.65 4.31 3.88
N PHE A 60 -10.28 4.49 5.02
CA PHE A 60 -9.69 4.30 6.33
C PHE A 60 -10.04 2.91 6.84
N ALA A 61 -9.02 2.11 7.13
CA ALA A 61 -9.19 0.75 7.65
C ALA A 61 -8.92 0.75 9.17
N ASN A 62 -9.85 0.22 9.94
CA ASN A 62 -9.80 0.15 11.40
C ASN A 62 -9.86 -1.31 11.89
N GLY A 63 -9.62 -1.51 13.19
CA GLY A 63 -9.59 -2.84 13.79
C GLY A 63 -8.37 -3.62 13.29
N ARG A 64 -8.61 -4.82 12.77
CA ARG A 64 -7.57 -5.65 12.11
C ARG A 64 -7.45 -5.37 10.60
N GLY A 65 -8.19 -4.35 10.08
CA GLY A 65 -8.30 -4.02 8.67
C GLY A 65 -9.65 -4.38 8.03
N GLU A 66 -10.56 -4.98 8.79
CA GLU A 66 -11.89 -5.41 8.32
C GLU A 66 -12.92 -4.27 8.30
N LYS A 67 -12.76 -3.28 9.17
CA LYS A 67 -13.66 -2.13 9.25
C LYS A 67 -13.22 -1.04 8.27
N ILE A 68 -13.89 -0.97 7.14
CA ILE A 68 -13.56 -0.03 6.06
C ILE A 68 -14.53 1.15 6.06
N GLU A 69 -14.00 2.34 6.27
CA GLU A 69 -14.69 3.61 6.11
C GLU A 69 -14.23 4.26 4.81
N ALA A 70 -15.16 4.51 3.89
CA ALA A 70 -14.84 5.18 2.63
C ALA A 70 -14.49 6.65 2.88
N LEU A 71 -13.41 7.12 2.25
CA LEU A 71 -13.00 8.52 2.25
C LEU A 71 -13.18 9.11 0.84
N PRO A 72 -13.23 10.44 0.71
CA PRO A 72 -13.12 11.08 -0.59
C PRO A 72 -11.87 10.62 -1.34
N THR A 73 -11.92 10.65 -2.66
CA THR A 73 -10.75 10.28 -3.48
C THR A 73 -9.54 11.14 -3.12
N MET A 74 -8.44 10.49 -2.77
CA MET A 74 -7.18 11.19 -2.47
C MET A 74 -6.73 12.07 -3.63
N PRO A 75 -6.01 13.16 -3.36
CA PRO A 75 -5.44 14.01 -4.41
C PRO A 75 -4.68 13.21 -5.44
N GLN A 76 -4.93 13.48 -6.73
CA GLN A 76 -4.27 12.75 -7.81
C GLN A 76 -2.78 13.04 -7.84
N CYS A 77 -1.98 11.99 -7.83
CA CYS A 77 -0.52 12.09 -7.89
C CYS A 77 0.09 10.97 -8.73
N TRP A 78 1.37 11.12 -9.03
CA TRP A 78 2.20 10.09 -9.62
C TRP A 78 2.89 9.30 -8.52
N ILE A 79 2.97 8.00 -8.71
CA ILE A 79 3.60 7.09 -7.74
C ILE A 79 4.72 6.33 -8.44
N VAL A 80 5.91 6.32 -7.82
CA VAL A 80 6.99 5.43 -8.22
C VAL A 80 7.09 4.32 -7.18
N LEU A 81 6.85 3.09 -7.61
CA LEU A 81 6.96 1.89 -6.78
C LEU A 81 8.29 1.22 -7.03
N VAL A 82 8.99 0.84 -5.97
CA VAL A 82 10.24 0.10 -6.04
C VAL A 82 10.20 -1.08 -5.09
N LYS A 83 10.47 -2.28 -5.63
CA LYS A 83 10.59 -3.49 -4.82
C LYS A 83 12.01 -4.02 -4.91
N PRO A 84 12.80 -3.97 -3.82
CA PRO A 84 14.11 -4.58 -3.76
C PRO A 84 14.00 -6.11 -3.78
N ARG A 85 15.08 -6.78 -4.19
CA ARG A 85 15.17 -8.25 -4.25
C ARG A 85 15.38 -8.88 -2.88
N ILE A 86 14.58 -8.49 -1.90
CA ILE A 86 14.56 -9.08 -0.57
C ILE A 86 13.15 -9.55 -0.24
N SER A 87 13.05 -10.48 0.70
CA SER A 87 11.77 -10.92 1.26
C SER A 87 11.69 -10.51 2.71
N VAL A 88 10.57 -9.93 3.10
CA VAL A 88 10.27 -9.53 4.48
C VAL A 88 9.07 -10.35 4.95
N SER A 89 9.22 -11.01 6.09
CA SER A 89 8.12 -11.74 6.73
C SER A 89 7.32 -10.77 7.58
N THR A 90 6.05 -10.60 7.25
CA THR A 90 5.13 -9.75 8.02
C THR A 90 5.04 -10.17 9.49
N SER A 91 4.97 -11.47 9.76
CA SER A 91 4.93 -11.99 11.14
C SER A 91 6.20 -11.63 11.94
N THR A 92 7.36 -11.69 11.30
CA THR A 92 8.63 -11.32 11.94
C THR A 92 8.65 -9.83 12.29
N VAL A 93 8.19 -8.95 11.38
CA VAL A 93 8.13 -7.51 11.65
C VAL A 93 7.20 -7.22 12.83
N PHE A 94 6.03 -7.86 12.88
CA PHE A 94 5.09 -7.67 14.01
C PHE A 94 5.61 -8.22 15.33
N ASN A 95 6.34 -9.34 15.31
CA ASN A 95 6.91 -9.92 16.53
C ASN A 95 8.05 -9.06 17.14
N ASP A 96 8.76 -8.33 16.30
CA ASP A 96 9.86 -7.45 16.74
C ASP A 96 9.40 -6.04 17.11
N LEU A 97 8.12 -5.77 17.00
CA LEU A 97 7.54 -4.47 17.27
C LEU A 97 7.56 -4.18 18.78
N ALA A 98 8.41 -3.26 19.21
CA ALA A 98 8.33 -2.66 20.53
C ALA A 98 7.18 -1.62 20.51
N VAL A 99 5.99 -2.04 20.91
CA VAL A 99 4.75 -1.22 20.78
C VAL A 99 4.89 0.13 21.50
N ASP A 100 5.62 0.15 22.62
CA ASP A 100 5.84 1.35 23.45
C ASP A 100 6.80 2.36 22.82
N GLU A 101 7.59 1.96 21.81
CA GLU A 101 8.58 2.83 21.13
C GLU A 101 8.13 3.26 19.72
N LEU A 102 6.90 2.90 19.33
CA LEU A 102 6.41 3.19 17.99
C LEU A 102 6.10 4.68 17.81
N HIS A 103 6.71 5.25 16.80
CA HIS A 103 6.27 6.54 16.30
C HIS A 103 5.01 6.36 15.46
N HIS A 104 3.87 6.75 16.02
CA HIS A 104 2.58 6.67 15.31
C HIS A 104 2.47 7.85 14.32
N PRO A 105 2.19 7.58 13.03
CA PRO A 105 1.89 8.63 12.05
C PRO A 105 0.66 9.44 12.48
N ASP A 106 0.60 10.70 12.06
CA ASP A 106 -0.58 11.56 12.24
C ASP A 106 -1.72 11.15 11.31
N ILE A 107 -2.43 10.10 11.69
CA ILE A 107 -3.57 9.57 10.91
C ILE A 107 -4.72 10.57 10.84
N ALA A 108 -4.94 11.36 11.91
CA ALA A 108 -6.01 12.35 11.93
C ALA A 108 -5.71 13.49 10.94
N GLY A 109 -4.49 14.01 10.95
CA GLY A 109 -4.05 15.02 10.00
C GLY A 109 -4.05 14.51 8.55
N LEU A 110 -3.63 13.26 8.33
CA LEU A 110 -3.69 12.61 7.01
C LEU A 110 -5.14 12.53 6.49
N ARG A 111 -6.08 12.13 7.35
CA ARG A 111 -7.50 12.05 7.01
C ARG A 111 -8.05 13.43 6.61
N ILE A 112 -7.79 14.46 7.42
CA ILE A 112 -8.22 15.83 7.14
C ILE A 112 -7.63 16.32 5.82
N ALA A 113 -6.36 16.07 5.55
CA ALA A 113 -5.72 16.45 4.29
C ALA A 113 -6.39 15.78 3.07
N ILE A 114 -6.72 14.49 3.18
CA ILE A 114 -7.44 13.76 2.11
C ILE A 114 -8.84 14.34 1.92
N GLU A 115 -9.60 14.56 2.99
CA GLU A 115 -10.97 15.12 2.96
C GLU A 115 -11.02 16.50 2.32
N ASN A 116 -9.98 17.30 2.52
CA ASN A 116 -9.85 18.65 1.94
C ASN A 116 -9.19 18.67 0.54
N GLY A 117 -8.77 17.52 0.02
CA GLY A 117 -8.02 17.45 -1.24
C GLY A 117 -6.64 18.12 -1.17
N ASP A 118 -6.08 18.28 0.04
CA ASP A 118 -4.78 18.91 0.27
C ASP A 118 -3.65 17.91 0.05
N TYR A 119 -3.04 17.98 -1.15
CA TYR A 119 -1.90 17.15 -1.50
C TYR A 119 -0.67 17.41 -0.61
N THR A 120 -0.40 18.66 -0.29
CA THR A 120 0.76 19.05 0.52
C THR A 120 0.61 18.54 1.95
N GLY A 121 -0.53 18.78 2.58
CA GLY A 121 -0.85 18.25 3.90
C GLY A 121 -0.78 16.73 3.92
N MET A 122 -1.32 16.05 2.90
CA MET A 122 -1.23 14.59 2.76
C MET A 122 0.23 14.11 2.74
N THR A 123 1.11 14.72 1.92
CA THR A 123 2.51 14.28 1.81
C THR A 123 3.34 14.57 3.07
N GLN A 124 2.93 15.53 3.89
CA GLN A 124 3.59 15.85 5.16
C GLN A 124 3.16 14.95 6.32
N THR A 125 1.96 14.39 6.26
CA THR A 125 1.38 13.57 7.34
C THR A 125 1.49 12.08 7.10
N VAL A 126 1.72 11.64 5.84
CA VAL A 126 1.85 10.22 5.57
C VAL A 126 3.05 9.61 6.31
N GLY A 127 2.84 8.43 6.91
CA GLY A 127 3.89 7.74 7.66
C GLY A 127 3.61 6.24 7.77
N ASN A 128 4.62 5.47 8.21
CA ASN A 128 4.49 4.04 8.44
C ASN A 128 5.28 3.63 9.69
N ALA A 129 4.58 3.26 10.75
CA ALA A 129 5.19 2.85 12.02
C ALA A 129 6.09 1.60 11.89
N LEU A 130 5.85 0.73 10.91
CA LEU A 130 6.63 -0.50 10.69
C LEU A 130 8.01 -0.24 10.07
N GLU A 131 8.26 0.98 9.56
CA GLU A 131 9.54 1.31 8.92
C GLU A 131 10.72 1.14 9.85
N SER A 132 10.61 1.55 11.10
CA SER A 132 11.70 1.47 12.09
C SER A 132 12.24 0.05 12.22
N VAL A 133 11.35 -0.94 12.32
CA VAL A 133 11.73 -2.35 12.44
C VAL A 133 12.32 -2.89 11.14
N THR A 134 11.66 -2.63 10.02
CA THR A 134 12.10 -3.19 8.73
C THR A 134 13.39 -2.56 8.25
N ILE A 135 13.58 -1.26 8.44
CA ILE A 135 14.81 -0.54 8.04
C ILE A 135 16.01 -1.02 8.87
N ALA A 136 15.83 -1.25 10.16
CA ALA A 136 16.92 -1.77 11.01
C ALA A 136 17.47 -3.12 10.51
N ARG A 137 16.58 -4.00 10.00
CA ARG A 137 16.94 -5.30 9.43
C ARG A 137 17.38 -5.24 7.98
N HIS A 138 16.83 -4.31 7.24
CA HIS A 138 16.99 -4.19 5.79
C HIS A 138 17.29 -2.73 5.38
N PRO A 139 18.55 -2.25 5.59
CA PRO A 139 18.93 -0.86 5.31
C PRO A 139 18.71 -0.41 3.85
N ILE A 140 18.59 -1.36 2.92
CA ILE A 140 18.28 -1.08 1.51
C ILE A 140 16.96 -0.31 1.35
N VAL A 141 15.98 -0.52 2.25
CA VAL A 141 14.70 0.21 2.25
C VAL A 141 14.95 1.70 2.46
N GLN A 142 15.79 2.06 3.45
CA GLN A 142 16.16 3.46 3.69
C GLN A 142 16.94 4.05 2.52
N GLN A 143 17.90 3.30 1.95
CA GLN A 143 18.67 3.77 0.79
C GLN A 143 17.76 4.09 -0.41
N ILE A 144 16.72 3.31 -0.64
CA ILE A 144 15.74 3.57 -1.71
C ILE A 144 14.94 4.84 -1.39
N LYS A 145 14.46 5.02 -0.15
CA LYS A 145 13.75 6.22 0.30
C LYS A 145 14.59 7.48 0.10
N ASP A 146 15.84 7.45 0.56
CA ASP A 146 16.76 8.58 0.46
C ASP A 146 17.02 8.98 -1.00
N ARG A 147 17.16 7.98 -1.89
CA ARG A 147 17.30 8.24 -3.33
C ARG A 147 16.04 8.83 -3.93
N MET A 148 14.86 8.34 -3.55
CA MET A 148 13.58 8.91 -4.01
C MET A 148 13.46 10.39 -3.63
N LEU A 149 13.73 10.72 -2.36
CA LEU A 149 13.73 12.09 -1.86
C LEU A 149 14.79 12.96 -2.58
N LYS A 150 16.01 12.45 -2.73
CA LYS A 150 17.09 13.14 -3.47
C LYS A 150 16.71 13.44 -4.91
N TYR A 151 15.94 12.59 -5.57
CA TYR A 151 15.46 12.80 -6.94
C TYR A 151 14.20 13.64 -7.03
N GLY A 152 13.67 14.12 -5.90
CA GLY A 152 12.60 15.10 -5.83
C GLY A 152 11.21 14.50 -5.57
N ALA A 153 11.11 13.38 -4.86
CA ALA A 153 9.84 12.91 -4.32
C ALA A 153 9.30 13.91 -3.28
N ASP A 154 7.99 14.11 -3.29
CA ASP A 154 7.32 14.95 -2.27
C ASP A 154 7.16 14.17 -0.95
N ALA A 155 7.02 12.83 -1.02
CA ALA A 155 7.14 11.90 0.10
C ALA A 155 7.67 10.55 -0.40
N ALA A 156 8.33 9.79 0.48
CA ALA A 156 8.80 8.44 0.20
C ALA A 156 8.61 7.53 1.44
N LEU A 157 7.89 6.42 1.26
CA LEU A 157 7.50 5.52 2.34
C LEU A 157 7.61 4.06 1.94
N MET A 158 7.76 3.22 2.96
CA MET A 158 7.58 1.78 2.81
C MET A 158 6.09 1.42 2.82
N SER A 159 5.69 0.47 2.00
CA SER A 159 4.32 -0.05 1.95
C SER A 159 4.13 -1.20 2.92
N GLY A 160 3.27 -1.03 3.94
CA GLY A 160 2.98 -2.05 4.93
C GLY A 160 4.24 -2.51 5.68
N SER A 161 4.44 -3.82 5.80
CA SER A 161 5.65 -4.42 6.39
C SER A 161 6.88 -4.39 5.46
N GLY A 162 6.74 -3.86 4.26
CA GLY A 162 7.79 -3.81 3.25
C GLY A 162 7.90 -5.10 2.41
N PRO A 163 8.96 -5.26 1.64
CA PRO A 163 10.06 -4.31 1.41
C PRO A 163 9.75 -3.25 0.33
N THR A 164 8.55 -3.22 -0.23
CA THR A 164 8.19 -2.27 -1.28
C THR A 164 8.21 -0.84 -0.74
N VAL A 165 8.86 0.07 -1.47
CA VAL A 165 8.90 1.50 -1.19
C VAL A 165 8.16 2.24 -2.29
N PHE A 166 7.43 3.28 -1.92
CA PHE A 166 6.77 4.15 -2.89
C PHE A 166 7.10 5.61 -2.65
N ALA A 167 7.17 6.36 -3.74
CA ALA A 167 7.31 7.80 -3.74
C ALA A 167 6.03 8.45 -4.26
N LEU A 168 5.61 9.54 -3.63
CA LEU A 168 4.52 10.39 -4.11
C LEU A 168 5.11 11.61 -4.82
N CYS A 169 4.54 11.96 -5.97
CA CYS A 169 4.95 13.11 -6.77
C CYS A 169 3.72 13.80 -7.38
N GLU A 170 3.59 15.08 -7.15
CA GLU A 170 2.55 15.89 -7.81
C GLU A 170 2.76 15.92 -9.33
N LYS A 171 4.03 16.07 -9.77
CA LYS A 171 4.39 16.27 -11.18
C LYS A 171 4.98 15.00 -11.80
N LYS A 172 4.49 14.63 -13.00
CA LYS A 172 5.00 13.49 -13.78
C LYS A 172 6.51 13.56 -14.02
N THR A 173 7.03 14.76 -14.27
CA THR A 173 8.45 14.98 -14.55
C THR A 173 9.34 14.58 -13.38
N ARG A 174 8.92 14.84 -12.15
CA ARG A 174 9.64 14.39 -10.93
C ARG A 174 9.58 12.87 -10.81
N ALA A 175 8.39 12.28 -10.94
CA ALA A 175 8.20 10.84 -10.90
C ALA A 175 9.04 10.11 -11.97
N GLN A 176 9.10 10.67 -13.20
CA GLN A 176 9.93 10.09 -14.27
C GLN A 176 11.43 10.17 -13.95
N ARG A 177 11.89 11.25 -13.32
CA ARG A 177 13.30 11.37 -12.87
C ARG A 177 13.63 10.31 -11.82
N ILE A 178 12.76 10.10 -10.84
CA ILE A 178 12.93 9.09 -9.81
C ILE A 178 12.95 7.70 -10.45
N TYR A 179 11.99 7.40 -11.32
CA TYR A 179 11.92 6.13 -12.06
C TYR A 179 13.22 5.84 -12.80
N ASN A 180 13.72 6.80 -13.59
CA ASN A 180 14.95 6.63 -14.35
C ASN A 180 16.18 6.44 -13.45
N GLY A 181 16.26 7.21 -12.35
CA GLY A 181 17.36 7.12 -11.39
C GLY A 181 17.40 5.81 -10.59
N LEU A 182 16.24 5.18 -10.39
CA LEU A 182 16.15 3.92 -9.62
C LEU A 182 16.16 2.68 -10.50
N LYS A 183 15.83 2.78 -11.77
CA LYS A 183 15.83 1.64 -12.70
C LYS A 183 17.22 1.00 -12.89
N GLY A 184 18.29 1.76 -12.71
CA GLY A 184 19.67 1.23 -12.69
C GLY A 184 20.09 0.65 -11.34
N PHE A 185 19.33 0.91 -10.28
CA PHE A 185 19.64 0.46 -8.92
C PHE A 185 18.76 -0.71 -8.47
N CYS A 186 17.50 -0.74 -8.92
CA CYS A 186 16.54 -1.80 -8.63
C CYS A 186 15.91 -2.33 -9.91
N GLU A 187 15.64 -3.62 -9.97
CA GLU A 187 15.04 -4.24 -11.17
C GLU A 187 13.53 -3.99 -11.25
N GLU A 188 12.84 -4.07 -10.11
CA GLU A 188 11.40 -3.88 -10.04
C GLU A 188 11.10 -2.42 -9.70
N VAL A 189 10.97 -1.58 -10.74
CA VAL A 189 10.60 -0.16 -10.62
C VAL A 189 9.42 0.11 -11.54
N TYR A 190 8.36 0.70 -11.00
CA TYR A 190 7.13 1.01 -11.72
C TYR A 190 6.75 2.47 -11.54
N LEU A 191 6.26 3.10 -12.61
CA LEU A 191 5.69 4.44 -12.59
C LEU A 191 4.20 4.34 -12.91
N VAL A 192 3.38 4.71 -11.97
CA VAL A 192 1.92 4.65 -12.07
C VAL A 192 1.27 5.96 -11.64
N ARG A 193 0.00 6.11 -11.90
CA ARG A 193 -0.80 7.24 -11.43
C ARG A 193 -1.93 6.72 -10.56
N THR A 194 -2.31 7.49 -9.53
CA THR A 194 -3.53 7.20 -8.75
C THR A 194 -4.75 7.16 -9.65
N LEU A 195 -5.63 6.20 -9.40
CA LEU A 195 -6.92 6.12 -10.09
C LEU A 195 -7.85 7.25 -9.62
N LYS A 196 -8.83 7.58 -10.47
CA LYS A 196 -9.92 8.48 -10.10
C LYS A 196 -11.00 7.71 -9.38
#